data_f4c63e652904ca8591f5abff2e96440a
#
_entry.id   f4c63e652904ca8591f5abff2e96440a
#
_cell.length_a   1.000
_cell.length_b   1.000
_cell.length_c   1.000
_cell.angle_alpha   90.00
_cell.angle_beta   90.00
_cell.angle_gamma   90.00
#
_symmetry.space_group_name_H-M   'P 1'
#
loop_
_entity.id
_entity.type
_entity.pdbx_description
1 polymer ?
#
loop_
_entity_poly.entity_id
_entity_poly.type
_entity_poly.pdbx_seq_one_letter_code
_entity_poly.pdbx_strand_id
1 'polypeptide(L)'
;SDFEDLFISNKSRTLNKIDIINKGKEELEVANQSFGFAMSQDEIDYLYNFYSKENRNPTDAELMMFAQANSEHCRHKIFNAKWKVDGSQKNDTLFDLIKGTSKASPNGIISAYKDNAAIVKGTNAERLHLNDSNQYELKKDDLNSTIKVETHNHPTAISPYPGASTGSGGEIRDEGATGRGAKPKVGLVGYNVSNLRIPHLLRNWEGEEHKPSRIASPLAIMTEAPIGAAAFNNEFGRPATLGYFRCFETDFSDNKAFGYHKPIMLAGGIGEIRDKNNFKLQIQENYLVVVLGGPAMLIGLGGGAASSVSSGESDEDLDFASVQRDNAEMERRCQEVINKCSGQENSYIEFIHDVGAGGLSNAIPELAKDSVLGVYIQLSKIPNADKSMSPREIWSNESQERYVLAIHKE
;
A
#
# COMPACT_ATOMS: atom_id res chain seq x y z
N SER A 1 27.34 18.89 16.19
CA SER A 1 27.77 17.54 15.77
C SER A 1 29.06 17.68 14.99
N ASP A 2 30.04 16.87 15.36
CA ASP A 2 31.32 16.86 14.68
C ASP A 2 31.17 16.21 13.31
N PHE A 3 31.93 16.67 12.30
CA PHE A 3 31.88 16.10 10.95
C PHE A 3 32.22 14.60 10.95
N GLU A 4 32.99 14.13 11.93
CA GLU A 4 33.33 12.72 12.14
C GLU A 4 32.10 11.86 12.51
N ASP A 5 31.05 12.43 13.11
CA ASP A 5 29.83 11.72 13.47
C ASP A 5 29.09 11.18 12.22
N LEU A 6 29.30 11.80 11.06
CA LEU A 6 28.71 11.36 9.79
C LEU A 6 29.26 10.01 9.29
N PHE A 7 30.43 9.59 9.80
CA PHE A 7 31.11 8.35 9.39
C PHE A 7 31.02 7.25 10.46
N ILE A 8 30.29 7.48 11.56
CA ILE A 8 30.08 6.48 12.59
C ILE A 8 29.05 5.47 12.10
N SER A 9 29.49 4.22 11.92
CA SER A 9 28.57 3.11 11.63
C SER A 9 27.87 2.69 12.91
N ASN A 10 26.59 2.99 13.04
CA ASN A 10 25.77 2.54 14.15
C ASN A 10 25.64 1.01 14.13
N LYS A 11 25.65 0.40 15.32
CA LYS A 11 25.37 -1.03 15.47
C LYS A 11 23.88 -1.28 15.20
N SER A 12 23.58 -2.43 14.61
CA SER A 12 22.20 -2.88 14.43
C SER A 12 21.45 -2.92 15.77
N ARG A 13 20.26 -2.34 15.79
CA ARG A 13 19.34 -2.41 16.91
C ARG A 13 18.88 -3.86 17.09
N THR A 14 18.64 -4.23 18.34
CA THR A 14 18.27 -5.61 18.68
C THR A 14 16.79 -5.88 18.45
N LEU A 15 16.45 -7.16 18.28
CA LEU A 15 15.08 -7.64 18.33
C LEU A 15 14.60 -7.60 19.79
N ASN A 16 13.47 -6.94 20.06
CA ASN A 16 12.90 -6.86 21.39
C ASN A 16 11.89 -7.98 21.63
N LYS A 17 11.91 -8.56 22.83
CA LYS A 17 10.89 -9.48 23.32
C LYS A 17 9.99 -8.76 24.32
N ILE A 18 8.69 -8.89 24.15
CA ILE A 18 7.68 -8.28 25.03
C ILE A 18 7.31 -9.30 26.10
N ASP A 19 7.70 -9.03 27.35
CA ASP A 19 7.66 -10.00 28.45
C ASP A 19 6.25 -10.18 29.05
N ILE A 20 5.36 -10.79 28.29
CA ILE A 20 3.99 -11.05 28.71
C ILE A 20 3.89 -12.21 29.72
N ILE A 21 4.85 -13.14 29.73
CA ILE A 21 4.81 -14.30 30.62
C ILE A 21 5.00 -13.89 32.08
N ASN A 22 5.92 -12.97 32.37
CA ASN A 22 6.17 -12.52 33.71
C ASN A 22 5.35 -11.29 34.11
N LYS A 23 5.01 -10.41 33.15
CA LYS A 23 4.41 -9.10 33.43
C LYS A 23 2.94 -8.97 33.00
N GLY A 24 2.42 -9.98 32.30
CA GLY A 24 1.01 -9.99 31.93
C GLY A 24 0.67 -9.23 30.65
N LYS A 25 -0.64 -9.03 30.44
CA LYS A 25 -1.21 -8.40 29.24
C LYS A 25 -0.83 -6.93 29.12
N GLU A 26 -0.62 -6.25 30.20
CA GLU A 26 -0.28 -4.82 30.26
C GLU A 26 0.98 -4.50 29.44
N GLU A 27 1.93 -5.43 29.33
CA GLU A 27 3.11 -5.24 28.47
C GLU A 27 2.76 -5.18 26.96
N LEU A 28 1.70 -5.87 26.51
CA LEU A 28 1.20 -5.72 25.16
C LEU A 28 0.54 -4.36 24.94
N GLU A 29 -0.19 -3.84 25.93
CA GLU A 29 -0.80 -2.51 25.87
C GLU A 29 0.27 -1.42 25.79
N VAL A 30 1.33 -1.53 26.60
CA VAL A 30 2.50 -0.63 26.55
C VAL A 30 3.19 -0.73 25.18
N ALA A 31 3.42 -1.94 24.66
CA ALA A 31 4.03 -2.12 23.35
C ALA A 31 3.14 -1.57 22.22
N ASN A 32 1.81 -1.78 22.32
CA ASN A 32 0.84 -1.23 21.36
C ASN A 32 0.95 0.28 21.25
N GLN A 33 1.05 0.97 22.38
CA GLN A 33 1.19 2.42 22.42
C GLN A 33 2.58 2.88 21.95
N SER A 34 3.65 2.26 22.50
CA SER A 34 5.04 2.68 22.24
C SER A 34 5.49 2.50 20.79
N PHE A 35 4.98 1.47 20.12
CA PHE A 35 5.32 1.13 18.74
C PHE A 35 4.27 1.54 17.72
N GLY A 36 3.15 2.12 18.15
CA GLY A 36 2.09 2.56 17.26
C GLY A 36 1.42 1.42 16.48
N PHE A 37 1.18 0.28 17.12
CA PHE A 37 0.56 -0.88 16.45
C PHE A 37 -0.92 -0.68 16.11
N ALA A 38 -1.61 0.24 16.78
CA ALA A 38 -3.03 0.53 16.58
C ALA A 38 -3.95 -0.70 16.72
N MET A 39 -3.60 -1.63 17.60
CA MET A 39 -4.39 -2.82 17.89
C MET A 39 -5.55 -2.49 18.84
N SER A 40 -6.71 -3.07 18.56
CA SER A 40 -7.88 -3.02 19.45
C SER A 40 -7.68 -3.91 20.69
N GLN A 41 -8.54 -3.71 21.71
CA GLN A 41 -8.51 -4.53 22.92
C GLN A 41 -8.73 -6.02 22.63
N ASP A 42 -9.65 -6.35 21.73
CA ASP A 42 -9.91 -7.74 21.34
C ASP A 42 -8.69 -8.40 20.66
N GLU A 43 -7.92 -7.62 19.90
CA GLU A 43 -6.69 -8.09 19.26
C GLU A 43 -5.57 -8.30 20.26
N ILE A 44 -5.45 -7.42 21.26
CA ILE A 44 -4.52 -7.57 22.38
C ILE A 44 -4.88 -8.82 23.18
N ASP A 45 -6.16 -9.02 23.50
CA ASP A 45 -6.63 -10.20 24.22
C ASP A 45 -6.37 -11.51 23.44
N TYR A 46 -6.59 -11.49 22.13
CA TYR A 46 -6.28 -12.61 21.25
C TYR A 46 -4.78 -12.96 21.29
N LEU A 47 -3.90 -11.99 21.14
CA LEU A 47 -2.44 -12.20 21.15
C LEU A 47 -1.96 -12.66 22.51
N TYR A 48 -2.46 -12.07 23.60
CA TYR A 48 -2.12 -12.50 24.95
C TYR A 48 -2.48 -13.97 25.18
N ASN A 49 -3.69 -14.37 24.83
CA ASN A 49 -4.16 -15.75 24.95
C ASN A 49 -3.35 -16.71 24.08
N PHE A 50 -3.04 -16.33 22.86
CA PHE A 50 -2.23 -17.14 21.94
C PHE A 50 -0.83 -17.38 22.49
N TYR A 51 -0.09 -16.32 22.81
CA TYR A 51 1.30 -16.44 23.26
C TYR A 51 1.43 -17.04 24.68
N SER A 52 0.45 -16.81 25.56
CA SER A 52 0.39 -17.47 26.87
C SER A 52 0.20 -18.97 26.73
N LYS A 53 -0.65 -19.42 25.81
CA LYS A 53 -0.83 -20.85 25.50
C LYS A 53 0.44 -21.49 24.93
N GLU A 54 1.14 -20.77 24.07
CA GLU A 54 2.43 -21.20 23.51
C GLU A 54 3.58 -21.13 24.52
N ASN A 55 3.34 -20.56 25.70
CA ASN A 55 4.32 -20.33 26.79
C ASN A 55 5.59 -19.63 26.29
N ARG A 56 5.44 -18.59 25.48
CA ARG A 56 6.55 -17.78 24.98
C ARG A 56 6.18 -16.30 24.88
N ASN A 57 7.19 -15.47 24.96
CA ASN A 57 7.07 -14.03 24.73
C ASN A 57 7.10 -13.72 23.24
N PRO A 58 6.19 -12.85 22.72
CA PRO A 58 6.28 -12.36 21.36
C PRO A 58 7.45 -11.41 21.16
N THR A 59 7.92 -11.29 19.93
CA THR A 59 8.86 -10.25 19.51
C THR A 59 8.13 -9.04 18.97
N ASP A 60 8.79 -7.89 18.99
CA ASP A 60 8.29 -6.66 18.39
C ASP A 60 8.06 -6.80 16.87
N ALA A 61 8.84 -7.64 16.19
CA ALA A 61 8.66 -7.95 14.77
C ALA A 61 7.37 -8.77 14.52
N GLU A 62 7.06 -9.76 15.36
CA GLU A 62 5.82 -10.54 15.25
C GLU A 62 4.59 -9.67 15.52
N LEU A 63 4.66 -8.80 16.53
CA LEU A 63 3.55 -7.89 16.86
C LEU A 63 3.33 -6.87 15.74
N MET A 64 4.39 -6.28 15.17
CA MET A 64 4.28 -5.36 14.05
C MET A 64 3.68 -6.05 12.83
N MET A 65 4.16 -7.25 12.49
CA MET A 65 3.61 -8.04 11.39
C MET A 65 2.10 -8.32 11.57
N PHE A 66 1.68 -8.71 12.77
CA PHE A 66 0.27 -8.93 13.08
C PHE A 66 -0.53 -7.64 12.92
N ALA A 67 -0.04 -6.53 13.50
CA ALA A 67 -0.72 -5.23 13.45
C ALA A 67 -0.93 -4.75 12.01
N GLN A 68 0.09 -4.87 11.16
CA GLN A 68 0.01 -4.50 9.74
C GLN A 68 -0.95 -5.40 8.96
N ALA A 69 -0.76 -6.71 9.04
CA ALA A 69 -1.61 -7.68 8.32
C ALA A 69 -3.08 -7.66 8.77
N ASN A 70 -3.34 -7.22 10.01
CA ASN A 70 -4.68 -7.14 10.59
C ASN A 70 -5.24 -5.71 10.65
N SER A 71 -4.57 -4.73 10.05
CA SER A 71 -5.01 -3.33 9.98
C SER A 71 -6.30 -3.18 9.17
N GLU A 72 -6.99 -2.04 9.32
CA GLU A 72 -8.12 -1.70 8.46
C GLU A 72 -7.71 -1.63 6.99
N HIS A 73 -6.49 -1.14 6.72
CA HIS A 73 -5.91 -1.08 5.39
C HIS A 73 -5.91 -2.44 4.67
N CYS A 74 -5.49 -3.53 5.36
CA CYS A 74 -5.40 -4.87 4.78
C CYS A 74 -6.70 -5.66 4.90
N ARG A 75 -7.50 -5.45 5.96
CA ARG A 75 -8.66 -6.30 6.29
C ARG A 75 -9.99 -5.70 5.91
N HIS A 76 -10.09 -4.38 5.70
CA HIS A 76 -11.34 -3.69 5.39
C HIS A 76 -12.47 -4.04 6.38
N LYS A 77 -12.17 -4.02 7.67
CA LYS A 77 -13.07 -4.48 8.75
C LYS A 77 -14.40 -3.73 8.74
N ILE A 78 -14.37 -2.41 8.54
CA ILE A 78 -15.56 -1.56 8.47
C ILE A 78 -16.42 -1.95 7.28
N PHE A 79 -15.84 -2.11 6.10
CA PHE A 79 -16.56 -2.48 4.87
C PHE A 79 -17.11 -3.91 4.90
N ASN A 80 -16.48 -4.80 5.67
CA ASN A 80 -16.94 -6.18 5.87
C ASN A 80 -17.83 -6.35 7.11
N ALA A 81 -18.05 -5.26 7.90
CA ALA A 81 -18.84 -5.33 9.10
C ALA A 81 -20.33 -5.52 8.82
N LYS A 82 -21.05 -6.11 9.78
CA LYS A 82 -22.51 -6.14 9.79
C LYS A 82 -23.04 -4.81 10.30
N TRP A 83 -23.97 -4.22 9.57
CA TRP A 83 -24.53 -2.90 9.88
C TRP A 83 -25.90 -3.00 10.53
N LYS A 84 -26.10 -2.18 11.56
CA LYS A 84 -27.40 -1.94 12.17
C LYS A 84 -27.70 -0.44 12.05
N VAL A 85 -28.73 -0.10 11.27
CA VAL A 85 -29.14 1.28 11.00
C VAL A 85 -30.53 1.50 11.60
N ASP A 86 -30.65 2.49 12.47
CA ASP A 86 -31.90 2.81 13.18
C ASP A 86 -32.60 1.58 13.81
N GLY A 87 -31.78 0.73 14.45
CA GLY A 87 -32.27 -0.50 15.08
C GLY A 87 -32.47 -1.68 14.13
N SER A 88 -32.44 -1.47 12.82
CA SER A 88 -32.68 -2.51 11.82
C SER A 88 -31.37 -3.12 11.30
N GLN A 89 -31.22 -4.45 11.41
CA GLN A 89 -30.07 -5.15 10.86
C GLN A 89 -30.11 -5.11 9.33
N LYS A 90 -28.98 -4.76 8.69
CA LYS A 90 -28.82 -4.85 7.24
C LYS A 90 -28.28 -6.23 6.87
N ASN A 91 -28.75 -6.76 5.75
CA ASN A 91 -28.35 -8.10 5.27
C ASN A 91 -26.99 -8.07 4.58
N ASP A 92 -26.69 -6.98 3.86
CA ASP A 92 -25.49 -6.82 3.07
C ASP A 92 -24.46 -5.97 3.82
N THR A 93 -23.19 -6.33 3.69
CA THR A 93 -22.06 -5.49 4.05
C THR A 93 -21.87 -4.40 3.01
N LEU A 94 -21.06 -3.37 3.31
CA LEU A 94 -20.71 -2.35 2.30
C LEU A 94 -19.98 -2.98 1.10
N PHE A 95 -19.15 -3.99 1.35
CA PHE A 95 -18.49 -4.74 0.27
C PHE A 95 -19.45 -5.53 -0.59
N ASP A 96 -20.51 -6.12 0.00
CA ASP A 96 -21.53 -6.82 -0.79
C ASP A 96 -22.27 -5.88 -1.74
N LEU A 97 -22.58 -4.65 -1.29
CA LEU A 97 -23.17 -3.62 -2.13
C LEU A 97 -22.25 -3.23 -3.28
N ILE A 98 -20.97 -3.01 -3.02
CA ILE A 98 -19.97 -2.67 -4.05
C ILE A 98 -19.85 -3.82 -5.07
N LYS A 99 -19.65 -5.05 -4.58
CA LYS A 99 -19.53 -6.25 -5.43
C LYS A 99 -20.82 -6.61 -6.17
N GLY A 100 -21.94 -6.10 -5.69
CA GLY A 100 -23.25 -6.29 -6.31
C GLY A 100 -23.30 -5.81 -7.77
N THR A 101 -22.60 -4.73 -8.10
CA THR A 101 -22.50 -4.21 -9.49
C THR A 101 -21.84 -5.22 -10.42
N SER A 102 -20.72 -5.80 -10.03
CA SER A 102 -20.03 -6.83 -10.82
C SER A 102 -20.84 -8.11 -10.95
N LYS A 103 -21.58 -8.48 -9.91
CA LYS A 103 -22.49 -9.65 -9.95
C LYS A 103 -23.65 -9.42 -10.91
N ALA A 104 -24.19 -8.20 -10.94
CA ALA A 104 -25.31 -7.83 -11.81
C ALA A 104 -24.88 -7.67 -13.28
N SER A 105 -23.65 -7.28 -13.55
CA SER A 105 -23.11 -7.04 -14.90
C SER A 105 -21.74 -7.71 -15.07
N PRO A 106 -21.66 -9.06 -15.12
CA PRO A 106 -20.39 -9.79 -15.14
C PRO A 106 -19.73 -9.82 -16.53
N ASN A 107 -20.43 -9.41 -17.59
CA ASN A 107 -19.95 -9.53 -18.97
C ASN A 107 -18.67 -8.68 -19.18
N GLY A 108 -17.62 -9.34 -19.67
CA GLY A 108 -16.33 -8.69 -19.92
C GLY A 108 -15.42 -8.59 -18.69
N ILE A 109 -15.88 -8.96 -17.50
CA ILE A 109 -15.03 -9.04 -16.30
C ILE A 109 -14.33 -10.41 -16.29
N ILE A 110 -12.99 -10.39 -16.31
CA ILE A 110 -12.15 -11.60 -16.18
C ILE A 110 -11.83 -11.83 -14.71
N SER A 111 -11.41 -10.80 -13.99
CA SER A 111 -11.12 -10.83 -12.57
C SER A 111 -11.49 -9.51 -11.92
N ALA A 112 -12.12 -9.58 -10.74
CA ALA A 112 -12.38 -8.41 -9.89
C ALA A 112 -12.38 -8.83 -8.42
N TYR A 113 -11.83 -8.00 -7.54
CA TYR A 113 -11.74 -8.19 -6.08
C TYR A 113 -10.94 -9.44 -5.63
N LYS A 114 -10.07 -9.98 -6.46
CA LYS A 114 -9.28 -11.20 -6.20
C LYS A 114 -7.78 -11.01 -6.36
N ASP A 115 -7.36 -9.95 -7.00
CA ASP A 115 -5.97 -9.64 -7.31
C ASP A 115 -5.74 -8.14 -7.08
N ASN A 116 -4.54 -7.66 -7.25
CA ASN A 116 -4.14 -6.26 -7.06
C ASN A 116 -4.93 -5.28 -7.93
N ALA A 117 -5.30 -5.66 -9.15
CA ALA A 117 -6.18 -4.89 -10.03
C ALA A 117 -7.30 -5.74 -10.63
N ALA A 118 -8.35 -5.10 -11.12
CA ALA A 118 -9.35 -5.76 -11.93
C ALA A 118 -8.84 -5.99 -13.36
N ILE A 119 -9.30 -7.08 -13.97
CA ILE A 119 -9.00 -7.41 -15.38
C ILE A 119 -10.31 -7.47 -16.14
N VAL A 120 -10.40 -6.68 -17.19
CA VAL A 120 -11.54 -6.68 -18.12
C VAL A 120 -11.08 -7.13 -19.50
N LYS A 121 -11.98 -7.83 -20.21
CA LYS A 121 -11.71 -8.37 -21.53
C LYS A 121 -11.37 -7.25 -22.51
N GLY A 122 -10.25 -7.41 -23.18
CA GLY A 122 -9.78 -6.54 -24.23
C GLY A 122 -9.94 -7.17 -25.61
N THR A 123 -8.93 -7.02 -26.45
CA THR A 123 -8.96 -7.41 -27.85
C THR A 123 -7.60 -7.91 -28.32
N ASN A 124 -7.56 -8.55 -29.49
CA ASN A 124 -6.31 -8.80 -30.16
C ASN A 124 -5.74 -7.49 -30.71
N ALA A 125 -4.54 -7.14 -30.28
CA ALA A 125 -3.92 -5.87 -30.61
C ALA A 125 -2.40 -6.02 -30.78
N GLU A 126 -1.79 -5.06 -31.46
CA GLU A 126 -0.33 -4.94 -31.54
C GLU A 126 0.19 -4.23 -30.31
N ARG A 127 1.21 -4.79 -29.68
CA ARG A 127 1.95 -4.19 -28.59
C ARG A 127 3.43 -4.09 -28.87
N LEU A 128 4.07 -3.10 -28.29
CA LEU A 128 5.52 -2.99 -28.30
C LEU A 128 6.11 -4.06 -27.38
N HIS A 129 6.94 -4.92 -27.93
CA HIS A 129 7.59 -6.03 -27.24
C HIS A 129 9.11 -5.93 -27.36
N LEU A 130 9.81 -6.21 -26.28
CA LEU A 130 11.27 -6.32 -26.25
C LEU A 130 11.65 -7.80 -26.50
N ASN A 131 12.21 -8.08 -27.66
CA ASN A 131 12.62 -9.44 -28.05
C ASN A 131 13.90 -9.89 -27.33
N ASP A 132 14.32 -11.11 -27.57
CA ASP A 132 15.50 -11.70 -26.91
C ASP A 132 16.82 -10.99 -27.26
N SER A 133 16.87 -10.31 -28.41
CA SER A 133 18.00 -9.49 -28.83
C SER A 133 17.98 -8.07 -28.25
N ASN A 134 17.07 -7.79 -27.31
CA ASN A 134 16.83 -6.46 -26.73
C ASN A 134 16.44 -5.37 -27.74
N GLN A 135 15.72 -5.75 -28.80
CA GLN A 135 15.17 -4.84 -29.77
C GLN A 135 13.65 -4.77 -29.63
N TYR A 136 13.10 -3.59 -29.82
CA TYR A 136 11.65 -3.39 -29.81
C TYR A 136 11.05 -3.83 -31.14
N GLU A 137 9.99 -4.62 -31.08
CA GLU A 137 9.18 -5.05 -32.21
C GLU A 137 7.69 -4.93 -31.90
N LEU A 138 6.86 -4.79 -32.92
CA LEU A 138 5.42 -4.89 -32.79
C LEU A 138 5.01 -6.36 -32.87
N LYS A 139 4.33 -6.83 -31.80
CA LYS A 139 3.83 -8.20 -31.70
C LYS A 139 2.33 -8.20 -31.46
N LYS A 140 1.59 -8.96 -32.26
CA LYS A 140 0.17 -9.22 -32.03
C LYS A 140 0.00 -10.16 -30.84
N ASP A 141 -0.92 -9.81 -29.95
CA ASP A 141 -1.21 -10.60 -28.76
C ASP A 141 -2.68 -10.39 -28.36
N ASP A 142 -3.24 -11.35 -27.62
CA ASP A 142 -4.54 -11.16 -26.98
C ASP A 142 -4.29 -10.40 -25.69
N LEU A 143 -4.76 -9.17 -25.64
CA LEU A 143 -4.55 -8.22 -24.57
C LEU A 143 -5.85 -7.92 -23.85
N ASN A 144 -5.80 -7.95 -22.53
CA ASN A 144 -6.86 -7.49 -21.65
C ASN A 144 -6.43 -6.19 -20.98
N SER A 145 -7.40 -5.43 -20.45
CA SER A 145 -7.13 -4.20 -19.73
C SER A 145 -7.13 -4.44 -18.24
N THR A 146 -6.13 -3.92 -17.55
CA THR A 146 -6.13 -3.82 -16.07
C THR A 146 -6.71 -2.47 -15.67
N ILE A 147 -7.42 -2.45 -14.54
CA ILE A 147 -7.98 -1.22 -13.95
C ILE A 147 -7.73 -1.26 -12.46
N LYS A 148 -6.98 -0.27 -11.97
CA LYS A 148 -6.70 -0.08 -10.54
C LYS A 148 -7.11 1.31 -10.10
N VAL A 149 -7.70 1.39 -8.93
CA VAL A 149 -7.96 2.66 -8.21
C VAL A 149 -7.77 2.41 -6.73
N GLU A 150 -6.99 3.27 -6.08
CA GLU A 150 -6.81 3.25 -4.64
C GLU A 150 -6.75 4.66 -4.06
N THR A 151 -6.81 4.78 -2.74
CA THR A 151 -6.69 6.05 -2.03
C THR A 151 -5.42 6.08 -1.20
N HIS A 152 -4.76 7.25 -1.17
CA HIS A 152 -3.56 7.50 -0.36
C HIS A 152 -3.75 8.74 0.51
N ASN A 153 -4.74 8.71 1.40
CA ASN A 153 -5.30 9.86 2.08
C ASN A 153 -4.39 10.39 3.19
N HIS A 154 -3.96 9.51 4.11
CA HIS A 154 -3.21 9.92 5.30
C HIS A 154 -1.83 10.52 4.95
N PRO A 155 -0.98 9.88 4.14
CA PRO A 155 0.30 10.47 3.75
C PRO A 155 0.14 11.80 3.01
N THR A 156 -0.87 11.93 2.15
CA THR A 156 -1.17 13.17 1.44
C THR A 156 -1.64 14.28 2.38
N ALA A 157 -2.34 13.93 3.47
CA ALA A 157 -2.74 14.88 4.50
C ALA A 157 -1.55 15.44 5.27
N ILE A 158 -0.57 14.59 5.59
CA ILE A 158 0.61 14.96 6.40
C ILE A 158 1.66 15.67 5.55
N SER A 159 1.96 15.14 4.37
CA SER A 159 2.99 15.66 3.47
C SER A 159 2.51 15.55 2.01
N PRO A 160 1.85 16.60 1.48
CA PRO A 160 1.08 16.49 0.24
C PRO A 160 1.87 16.00 -0.97
N TYR A 161 3.05 16.57 -1.23
CA TYR A 161 3.88 16.19 -2.38
C TYR A 161 4.35 14.72 -2.29
N PRO A 162 5.12 14.28 -1.27
CA PRO A 162 5.58 12.90 -1.20
C PRO A 162 4.43 11.90 -0.98
N GLY A 163 3.37 12.29 -0.25
CA GLY A 163 2.21 11.45 -0.04
C GLY A 163 1.45 11.13 -1.33
N ALA A 164 1.25 12.10 -2.20
CA ALA A 164 0.61 11.88 -3.49
C ALA A 164 1.53 11.18 -4.50
N SER A 165 2.84 11.46 -4.44
CA SER A 165 3.85 10.79 -5.24
C SER A 165 3.85 9.29 -4.97
N THR A 166 3.98 8.88 -3.71
CA THR A 166 3.96 7.48 -3.30
C THR A 166 2.61 6.79 -3.49
N GLY A 167 1.51 7.57 -3.45
CA GLY A 167 0.18 7.07 -3.83
C GLY A 167 0.11 6.64 -5.29
N SER A 168 0.69 7.43 -6.19
CA SER A 168 0.81 7.05 -7.61
C SER A 168 1.73 5.83 -7.78
N GLY A 169 2.83 5.76 -7.03
CA GLY A 169 3.73 4.60 -7.03
C GLY A 169 3.04 3.32 -6.55
N GLY A 170 2.25 3.40 -5.47
CA GLY A 170 1.48 2.27 -4.95
C GLY A 170 0.51 1.70 -5.98
N GLU A 171 -0.22 2.56 -6.64
CA GLU A 171 -1.16 2.18 -7.70
C GLU A 171 -0.44 1.50 -8.88
N ILE A 172 0.71 2.04 -9.32
CA ILE A 172 1.52 1.46 -10.39
C ILE A 172 2.04 0.07 -10.01
N ARG A 173 2.51 -0.11 -8.76
CA ARG A 173 2.99 -1.42 -8.29
C ARG A 173 1.90 -2.46 -8.27
N ASP A 174 0.73 -2.12 -7.76
CA ASP A 174 -0.42 -3.01 -7.75
C ASP A 174 -0.82 -3.43 -9.16
N GLU A 175 -0.88 -2.47 -10.08
CA GLU A 175 -1.18 -2.76 -11.46
C GLU A 175 -0.12 -3.68 -12.07
N GLY A 176 1.18 -3.38 -11.88
CA GLY A 176 2.30 -4.18 -12.36
C GLY A 176 2.35 -5.59 -11.78
N ALA A 177 1.89 -5.78 -10.54
CA ALA A 177 1.83 -7.06 -9.84
C ALA A 177 0.56 -7.87 -10.14
N THR A 178 -0.33 -7.37 -11.00
CA THR A 178 -1.58 -8.07 -11.37
C THR A 178 -1.28 -9.27 -12.26
N GLY A 179 -1.95 -10.39 -11.98
CA GLY A 179 -1.73 -11.65 -12.68
C GLY A 179 -0.28 -12.12 -12.56
N ARG A 180 0.36 -12.36 -13.69
CA ARG A 180 1.79 -12.68 -13.78
C ARG A 180 2.61 -11.56 -14.42
N GLY A 181 2.23 -10.31 -14.10
CA GLY A 181 2.87 -9.09 -14.55
C GLY A 181 2.10 -8.38 -15.66
N ALA A 182 1.40 -7.31 -15.26
CA ALA A 182 0.77 -6.38 -16.18
C ALA A 182 1.69 -5.19 -16.49
N LYS A 183 1.29 -4.38 -17.45
CA LYS A 183 2.04 -3.20 -17.88
C LYS A 183 1.19 -1.95 -17.72
N PRO A 184 1.45 -1.11 -16.71
CA PRO A 184 0.79 0.18 -16.52
C PRO A 184 0.97 1.10 -17.73
N LYS A 185 -0.12 1.70 -18.21
CA LYS A 185 -0.12 2.51 -19.45
C LYS A 185 -0.49 3.97 -19.24
N VAL A 186 -1.49 4.24 -18.44
CA VAL A 186 -2.00 5.60 -18.22
C VAL A 186 -2.47 5.75 -16.78
N GLY A 187 -2.13 6.88 -16.17
CA GLY A 187 -2.52 7.23 -14.82
C GLY A 187 -3.60 8.32 -14.76
N LEU A 188 -4.30 8.34 -13.64
CA LEU A 188 -5.22 9.38 -13.24
C LEU A 188 -5.05 9.71 -11.76
N VAL A 189 -5.39 10.93 -11.35
CA VAL A 189 -5.42 11.33 -9.95
C VAL A 189 -6.65 12.17 -9.65
N GLY A 190 -7.22 12.01 -8.46
CA GLY A 190 -8.36 12.79 -8.02
C GLY A 190 -8.20 13.29 -6.60
N TYR A 191 -8.73 14.47 -6.31
CA TYR A 191 -8.65 15.07 -4.99
C TYR A 191 -10.00 15.57 -4.51
N ASN A 192 -10.36 15.19 -3.28
CA ASN A 192 -11.43 15.84 -2.53
C ASN A 192 -10.80 16.48 -1.28
N VAL A 193 -11.01 17.76 -1.11
CA VAL A 193 -10.47 18.57 0.00
C VAL A 193 -11.55 19.44 0.60
N SER A 194 -11.34 19.97 1.79
CA SER A 194 -12.18 21.02 2.38
C SER A 194 -12.01 22.33 1.60
N ASN A 195 -12.70 23.38 2.02
CA ASN A 195 -12.65 24.70 1.36
C ASN A 195 -11.22 25.23 1.31
N LEU A 196 -10.82 25.79 0.18
CA LEU A 196 -9.43 26.20 -0.09
C LEU A 196 -8.98 27.41 0.69
N ARG A 197 -9.88 28.32 1.01
CA ARG A 197 -9.59 29.62 1.70
C ARG A 197 -8.42 30.34 1.03
N ILE A 198 -8.55 30.55 -0.30
CA ILE A 198 -7.51 31.18 -1.09
C ILE A 198 -7.26 32.60 -0.58
N PRO A 199 -6.00 32.97 -0.19
CA PRO A 199 -5.70 34.32 0.29
C PRO A 199 -6.16 35.40 -0.72
N HIS A 200 -6.77 36.44 -0.20
CA HIS A 200 -7.35 37.55 -0.99
C HIS A 200 -8.52 37.18 -1.92
N LEU A 201 -9.02 35.92 -1.85
CA LEU A 201 -10.14 35.44 -2.64
C LEU A 201 -11.08 34.57 -1.81
N LEU A 202 -11.22 34.88 -0.52
CA LEU A 202 -12.15 34.18 0.36
C LEU A 202 -13.59 34.30 -0.16
N ARG A 203 -14.30 33.20 -0.12
CA ARG A 203 -15.72 33.14 -0.49
C ARG A 203 -16.60 33.36 0.74
N ASN A 204 -17.79 33.87 0.54
CA ASN A 204 -18.73 34.16 1.63
C ASN A 204 -19.25 32.88 2.37
N TRP A 205 -19.04 31.70 1.82
CA TRP A 205 -19.39 30.43 2.44
C TRP A 205 -18.19 29.74 3.12
N GLU A 206 -16.98 30.29 3.03
CA GLU A 206 -15.77 29.76 3.67
C GLU A 206 -15.65 30.35 5.08
N GLY A 207 -16.04 29.55 6.08
CA GLY A 207 -15.88 29.90 7.50
C GLY A 207 -14.44 29.70 8.00
N GLU A 208 -14.27 29.66 9.31
CA GLU A 208 -12.99 29.34 9.94
C GLU A 208 -12.53 27.93 9.60
N GLU A 209 -11.21 27.70 9.57
CA GLU A 209 -10.64 26.39 9.30
C GLU A 209 -10.64 25.54 10.59
N HIS A 210 -11.31 24.41 10.56
CA HIS A 210 -11.39 23.46 11.67
C HIS A 210 -10.66 22.15 11.30
N LYS A 211 -9.34 22.12 11.40
CA LYS A 211 -8.56 20.90 11.12
C LYS A 211 -7.50 20.70 12.20
N PRO A 212 -7.01 19.45 12.41
CA PRO A 212 -5.82 19.21 13.20
C PRO A 212 -4.61 19.95 12.63
N SER A 213 -3.77 20.53 13.51
CA SER A 213 -2.64 21.40 13.12
C SER A 213 -1.64 20.68 12.19
N ARG A 214 -1.44 19.39 12.39
CA ARG A 214 -0.51 18.55 11.60
C ARG A 214 -0.99 18.19 10.19
N ILE A 215 -2.27 18.34 9.89
CA ILE A 215 -2.80 18.14 8.54
C ILE A 215 -2.54 19.42 7.74
N ALA A 216 -1.99 19.27 6.53
CA ALA A 216 -1.77 20.37 5.61
C ALA A 216 -3.10 21.07 5.25
N SER A 217 -3.03 22.36 4.94
CA SER A 217 -4.22 23.08 4.52
C SER A 217 -4.74 22.54 3.17
N PRO A 218 -6.07 22.64 2.91
CA PRO A 218 -6.64 22.25 1.62
C PRO A 218 -5.94 22.91 0.43
N LEU A 219 -5.53 24.17 0.57
CA LEU A 219 -4.80 24.88 -0.47
C LEU A 219 -3.40 24.31 -0.68
N ALA A 220 -2.65 23.99 0.39
CA ALA A 220 -1.34 23.37 0.29
C ALA A 220 -1.45 21.98 -0.39
N ILE A 221 -2.44 21.18 0.01
CA ILE A 221 -2.71 19.88 -0.65
C ILE A 221 -2.92 20.06 -2.14
N MET A 222 -3.75 21.02 -2.56
CA MET A 222 -4.07 21.22 -3.97
C MET A 222 -2.95 21.88 -4.79
N THR A 223 -2.00 22.54 -4.15
CA THR A 223 -0.84 23.11 -4.84
C THR A 223 0.36 22.17 -4.93
N GLU A 224 0.49 21.21 -4.01
CA GLU A 224 1.66 20.33 -3.91
C GLU A 224 1.37 18.90 -4.34
N ALA A 225 0.25 18.31 -3.92
CA ALA A 225 -0.05 16.90 -4.16
C ALA A 225 -0.19 16.54 -5.65
N PRO A 226 -0.88 17.35 -6.50
CA PRO A 226 -0.94 17.05 -7.93
C PRO A 226 0.43 17.07 -8.61
N ILE A 227 1.35 17.94 -8.14
CA ILE A 227 2.72 18.01 -8.67
C ILE A 227 3.50 16.74 -8.26
N GLY A 228 3.37 16.30 -7.01
CA GLY A 228 4.00 15.06 -6.54
C GLY A 228 3.55 13.84 -7.34
N ALA A 229 2.25 13.66 -7.52
CA ALA A 229 1.69 12.58 -8.31
C ALA A 229 2.13 12.64 -9.79
N ALA A 230 2.15 13.83 -10.40
CA ALA A 230 2.61 14.02 -11.76
C ALA A 230 4.11 13.74 -11.91
N ALA A 231 4.93 14.16 -10.95
CA ALA A 231 6.36 13.92 -10.96
C ALA A 231 6.69 12.42 -10.95
N PHE A 232 6.02 11.64 -10.09
CA PHE A 232 6.20 10.19 -10.06
C PHE A 232 5.84 9.53 -11.41
N ASN A 233 4.66 9.84 -11.95
CA ASN A 233 4.23 9.31 -13.24
C ASN A 233 5.19 9.68 -14.36
N ASN A 234 5.68 10.92 -14.38
CA ASN A 234 6.60 11.40 -15.39
C ASN A 234 7.96 10.69 -15.33
N GLU A 235 8.53 10.53 -14.14
CA GLU A 235 9.81 9.84 -13.95
C GLU A 235 9.69 8.34 -14.22
N PHE A 236 8.60 7.71 -13.79
CA PHE A 236 8.29 6.32 -14.17
C PHE A 236 8.11 6.15 -15.67
N GLY A 237 7.69 7.20 -16.39
CA GLY A 237 7.45 7.18 -17.82
C GLY A 237 6.05 6.69 -18.23
N ARG A 238 5.04 7.02 -17.42
CA ARG A 238 3.62 6.76 -17.69
C ARG A 238 2.88 8.10 -17.76
N PRO A 239 2.10 8.39 -18.81
CA PRO A 239 1.31 9.62 -18.87
C PRO A 239 0.21 9.62 -17.80
N ALA A 240 0.09 10.70 -17.05
CA ALA A 240 -1.05 10.99 -16.16
C ALA A 240 -1.99 11.93 -16.88
N THR A 241 -3.07 11.40 -17.46
CA THR A 241 -3.88 12.13 -18.47
C THR A 241 -5.22 12.60 -17.93
N LEU A 242 -5.70 12.03 -16.85
CA LEU A 242 -7.02 12.27 -16.31
C LEU A 242 -6.94 12.61 -14.82
N GLY A 243 -7.96 13.31 -14.34
CA GLY A 243 -8.11 13.60 -12.95
C GLY A 243 -9.32 14.48 -12.65
N TYR A 244 -9.56 14.69 -11.39
CA TYR A 244 -10.58 15.62 -10.92
C TYR A 244 -10.14 16.29 -9.62
N PHE A 245 -10.83 17.37 -9.31
CA PHE A 245 -10.67 18.10 -8.07
C PHE A 245 -12.04 18.56 -7.57
N ARG A 246 -12.30 18.39 -6.27
CA ARG A 246 -13.53 18.81 -5.59
C ARG A 246 -13.24 19.38 -4.22
N CYS A 247 -13.96 20.46 -3.87
CA CYS A 247 -14.02 20.98 -2.51
C CYS A 247 -15.40 20.73 -1.93
N PHE A 248 -15.43 20.33 -0.65
CA PHE A 248 -16.67 20.28 0.10
C PHE A 248 -16.40 20.49 1.58
N GLU A 249 -17.14 21.42 2.16
CA GLU A 249 -17.21 21.64 3.60
C GLU A 249 -18.59 22.27 3.89
N THR A 250 -19.21 21.85 4.96
CA THR A 250 -20.51 22.40 5.40
C THR A 250 -20.63 22.36 6.91
N ASP A 251 -21.28 23.36 7.46
CA ASP A 251 -21.61 23.42 8.87
C ASP A 251 -23.04 22.92 9.09
N PHE A 252 -23.22 22.11 10.11
CA PHE A 252 -24.51 21.66 10.56
C PHE A 252 -24.93 22.43 11.83
N SER A 253 -26.23 22.43 12.12
CA SER A 253 -26.88 23.22 13.22
C SER A 253 -26.32 22.99 14.62
N ASP A 254 -25.46 21.99 14.84
CA ASP A 254 -24.93 21.59 16.15
C ASP A 254 -23.46 21.93 16.35
N ASN A 255 -22.93 22.96 15.71
CA ASN A 255 -21.50 23.33 15.70
C ASN A 255 -20.58 22.21 15.21
N LYS A 256 -21.05 21.35 14.34
CA LYS A 256 -20.27 20.31 13.70
C LYS A 256 -20.00 20.68 12.26
N ALA A 257 -18.73 20.83 11.92
CA ALA A 257 -18.28 20.99 10.54
C ALA A 257 -17.99 19.63 9.93
N PHE A 258 -18.47 19.42 8.71
CA PHE A 258 -18.18 18.22 7.91
C PHE A 258 -17.46 18.65 6.64
N GLY A 259 -16.33 18.02 6.38
CA GLY A 259 -15.50 18.31 5.20
C GLY A 259 -14.45 17.26 4.99
N TYR A 260 -13.68 17.43 3.94
CA TYR A 260 -12.53 16.58 3.64
C TYR A 260 -11.25 17.17 4.27
N HIS A 261 -11.24 17.32 5.60
CA HIS A 261 -10.06 17.80 6.33
C HIS A 261 -8.90 16.79 6.19
N LYS A 262 -9.16 15.50 6.40
CA LYS A 262 -8.35 14.42 5.84
C LYS A 262 -8.78 14.27 4.38
N PRO A 263 -7.94 14.60 3.40
CA PRO A 263 -8.35 14.58 2.00
C PRO A 263 -8.62 13.17 1.52
N ILE A 264 -9.36 13.05 0.42
CA ILE A 264 -9.28 11.86 -0.42
C ILE A 264 -8.30 12.19 -1.54
N MET A 265 -7.17 11.51 -1.55
CA MET A 265 -6.27 11.44 -2.71
C MET A 265 -6.51 10.10 -3.38
N LEU A 266 -6.96 10.14 -4.63
CA LEU A 266 -7.24 8.98 -5.43
C LEU A 266 -6.18 8.86 -6.51
N ALA A 267 -5.47 7.71 -6.52
CA ALA A 267 -4.58 7.32 -7.59
C ALA A 267 -5.22 6.16 -8.37
N GLY A 268 -5.16 6.22 -9.69
CA GLY A 268 -5.71 5.17 -10.52
C GLY A 268 -4.97 5.04 -11.84
N GLY A 269 -5.18 3.92 -12.50
CA GLY A 269 -4.56 3.62 -13.77
C GLY A 269 -5.31 2.58 -14.59
N ILE A 270 -4.93 2.55 -15.84
CA ILE A 270 -5.33 1.54 -16.80
C ILE A 270 -4.08 1.02 -17.48
N GLY A 271 -3.95 -0.29 -17.54
CA GLY A 271 -2.84 -0.97 -18.19
C GLY A 271 -3.28 -2.08 -19.11
N GLU A 272 -2.32 -2.87 -19.50
CA GLU A 272 -2.52 -4.05 -20.35
C GLU A 272 -1.93 -5.30 -19.70
N ILE A 273 -2.58 -6.43 -19.90
CA ILE A 273 -2.08 -7.74 -19.52
C ILE A 273 -2.36 -8.74 -20.67
N ARG A 274 -1.41 -9.62 -20.92
CA ARG A 274 -1.60 -10.72 -21.89
C ARG A 274 -2.60 -11.72 -21.34
N ASP A 275 -3.48 -12.22 -22.19
CA ASP A 275 -4.53 -13.15 -21.78
C ASP A 275 -3.97 -14.36 -21.00
N LYS A 276 -2.85 -14.92 -21.45
CA LYS A 276 -2.18 -16.03 -20.77
C LYS A 276 -1.55 -15.70 -19.39
N ASN A 277 -1.46 -14.42 -19.04
CA ASN A 277 -0.90 -13.95 -17.78
C ASN A 277 -1.97 -13.45 -16.78
N ASN A 278 -3.25 -13.57 -17.11
CA ASN A 278 -4.35 -13.04 -16.30
C ASN A 278 -4.38 -13.55 -14.85
N PHE A 279 -3.84 -14.74 -14.59
CA PHE A 279 -3.91 -15.37 -13.29
C PHE A 279 -2.53 -15.78 -12.79
N LYS A 280 -2.30 -15.57 -11.50
CA LYS A 280 -1.18 -16.10 -10.75
C LYS A 280 -1.29 -17.63 -10.71
N LEU A 281 -0.17 -18.32 -10.77
CA LEU A 281 -0.15 -19.78 -10.67
C LEU A 281 0.08 -20.20 -9.23
N GLN A 282 -0.35 -21.41 -8.91
CA GLN A 282 -0.10 -21.99 -7.61
C GLN A 282 1.39 -22.37 -7.49
N ILE A 283 2.06 -21.78 -6.51
CA ILE A 283 3.46 -22.09 -6.23
C ILE A 283 3.59 -23.44 -5.53
N GLN A 284 4.73 -24.08 -5.70
CA GLN A 284 5.02 -25.38 -5.14
C GLN A 284 6.18 -25.30 -4.14
N GLU A 285 6.38 -26.37 -3.38
CA GLU A 285 7.54 -26.47 -2.50
C GLU A 285 8.85 -26.30 -3.28
N ASN A 286 9.84 -25.67 -2.63
CA ASN A 286 11.17 -25.35 -3.19
C ASN A 286 11.21 -24.27 -4.27
N TYR A 287 10.13 -23.54 -4.54
CA TYR A 287 10.22 -22.32 -5.32
C TYR A 287 11.09 -21.28 -4.60
N LEU A 288 11.73 -20.44 -5.37
CA LEU A 288 12.54 -19.35 -4.86
C LEU A 288 11.70 -18.08 -4.71
N VAL A 289 11.84 -17.43 -3.56
CA VAL A 289 11.30 -16.10 -3.36
C VAL A 289 12.35 -15.08 -3.77
N VAL A 290 12.03 -14.26 -4.74
CA VAL A 290 12.88 -13.17 -5.21
C VAL A 290 12.29 -11.85 -4.77
N VAL A 291 13.07 -11.02 -4.09
CA VAL A 291 12.73 -9.62 -3.83
C VAL A 291 13.38 -8.78 -4.92
N LEU A 292 12.57 -8.19 -5.77
CA LEU A 292 12.99 -7.33 -6.86
C LEU A 292 12.81 -5.87 -6.43
N GLY A 293 13.84 -5.06 -6.53
CA GLY A 293 13.78 -3.62 -6.25
C GLY A 293 14.87 -3.10 -5.32
N GLY A 294 14.61 -1.97 -4.68
CA GLY A 294 15.55 -1.28 -3.82
C GLY A 294 15.80 -1.95 -2.46
N PRO A 295 16.80 -1.50 -1.70
CA PRO A 295 17.08 -2.02 -0.38
C PRO A 295 16.01 -1.61 0.64
N ALA A 296 15.97 -2.34 1.76
CA ALA A 296 15.21 -1.89 2.92
C ALA A 296 15.79 -0.58 3.47
N MET A 297 14.92 0.34 3.85
CA MET A 297 15.27 1.66 4.40
C MET A 297 14.38 1.93 5.62
N LEU A 298 14.81 2.84 6.49
CA LEU A 298 14.02 3.23 7.66
C LEU A 298 12.97 4.27 7.28
N ILE A 299 11.98 3.84 6.51
CA ILE A 299 10.85 4.67 6.04
C ILE A 299 9.55 3.88 6.07
N GLY A 300 8.45 4.59 6.29
CA GLY A 300 7.09 4.03 6.24
C GLY A 300 6.78 3.00 7.32
N LEU A 301 7.50 3.00 8.46
CA LEU A 301 7.23 2.07 9.55
C LEU A 301 5.84 2.33 10.15
N GLY A 302 5.00 1.29 10.13
CA GLY A 302 3.67 1.36 10.69
C GLY A 302 2.65 2.13 9.85
N GLY A 303 2.94 2.45 8.59
CA GLY A 303 2.06 3.24 7.73
C GLY A 303 0.67 2.65 7.56
N GLY A 304 0.54 1.34 7.39
CA GLY A 304 -0.75 0.64 7.33
C GLY A 304 -1.55 0.77 8.64
N ALA A 305 -0.89 0.69 9.80
CA ALA A 305 -1.53 0.90 11.10
C ALA A 305 -1.92 2.37 11.30
N ALA A 306 -1.03 3.32 11.01
CA ALA A 306 -1.28 4.76 11.14
C ALA A 306 -2.44 5.24 10.24
N SER A 307 -2.56 4.71 9.02
CA SER A 307 -3.67 5.03 8.12
C SER A 307 -5.03 4.56 8.62
N SER A 308 -5.06 3.59 9.52
CA SER A 308 -6.27 3.01 10.11
C SER A 308 -6.81 3.79 11.32
N VAL A 309 -6.03 4.72 11.87
CA VAL A 309 -6.42 5.55 13.02
C VAL A 309 -7.17 6.79 12.57
N SER A 310 -8.11 7.26 13.39
CA SER A 310 -8.80 8.54 13.16
C SER A 310 -7.81 9.70 13.16
N SER A 311 -8.05 10.68 12.29
CA SER A 311 -7.19 11.87 12.21
C SER A 311 -7.19 12.62 13.55
N GLY A 312 -6.01 12.77 14.14
CA GLY A 312 -5.84 13.47 15.40
C GLY A 312 -5.61 12.56 16.63
N GLU A 313 -5.71 11.24 16.48
CA GLU A 313 -5.56 10.29 17.60
C GLU A 313 -4.18 9.65 17.69
N SER A 314 -3.37 9.71 16.60
CA SER A 314 -2.00 9.20 16.58
C SER A 314 -0.99 10.22 17.12
N ASP A 315 0.18 9.74 17.52
CA ASP A 315 1.32 10.59 17.87
C ASP A 315 1.90 11.26 16.61
N GLU A 316 2.33 12.53 16.73
CA GLU A 316 2.81 13.33 15.60
C GLU A 316 4.09 12.74 14.98
N ASP A 317 5.02 12.25 15.81
CA ASP A 317 6.26 11.63 15.35
C ASP A 317 5.98 10.33 14.58
N LEU A 318 4.98 9.56 15.01
CA LEU A 318 4.54 8.34 14.30
C LEU A 318 3.87 8.67 12.97
N ASP A 319 3.08 9.73 12.91
CA ASP A 319 2.47 10.18 11.65
C ASP A 319 3.54 10.54 10.61
N PHE A 320 4.56 11.33 10.99
CA PHE A 320 5.65 11.67 10.08
C PHE A 320 6.53 10.48 9.71
N ALA A 321 6.80 9.56 10.65
CA ALA A 321 7.55 8.34 10.39
C ALA A 321 6.83 7.39 9.41
N SER A 322 5.50 7.46 9.34
CA SER A 322 4.68 6.66 8.43
C SER A 322 4.71 7.14 6.99
N VAL A 323 5.12 8.39 6.73
CA VAL A 323 5.20 8.92 5.36
C VAL A 323 6.33 8.26 4.61
N GLN A 324 6.00 7.72 3.47
CA GLN A 324 6.93 7.04 2.56
C GLN A 324 7.67 8.05 1.69
N ARG A 325 8.73 7.59 1.02
CA ARG A 325 9.46 8.36 0.02
C ARG A 325 9.46 7.60 -1.29
N ASP A 326 9.44 8.34 -2.38
CA ASP A 326 9.34 7.80 -3.72
C ASP A 326 10.72 7.54 -4.35
N ASN A 327 10.76 6.57 -5.26
CA ASN A 327 11.86 6.32 -6.17
C ASN A 327 11.30 5.73 -7.47
N ALA A 328 10.69 6.58 -8.27
CA ALA A 328 10.00 6.19 -9.50
C ALA A 328 10.95 5.53 -10.52
N GLU A 329 12.22 5.91 -10.54
CA GLU A 329 13.24 5.28 -11.41
C GLU A 329 13.45 3.80 -11.02
N MET A 330 13.57 3.50 -9.74
CA MET A 330 13.71 2.12 -9.26
C MET A 330 12.48 1.28 -9.61
N GLU A 331 11.30 1.84 -9.43
CA GLU A 331 10.05 1.16 -9.79
C GLU A 331 9.95 0.91 -11.29
N ARG A 332 10.39 1.86 -12.12
CA ARG A 332 10.50 1.67 -13.57
C ARG A 332 11.46 0.54 -13.91
N ARG A 333 12.61 0.46 -13.27
CA ARG A 333 13.57 -0.63 -13.47
C ARG A 333 12.97 -1.99 -13.13
N CYS A 334 12.23 -2.08 -12.02
CA CYS A 334 11.48 -3.28 -11.67
C CYS A 334 10.45 -3.64 -12.74
N GLN A 335 9.69 -2.67 -13.22
CA GLN A 335 8.70 -2.88 -14.26
C GLN A 335 9.32 -3.36 -15.58
N GLU A 336 10.51 -2.91 -15.95
CA GLU A 336 11.20 -3.42 -17.14
C GLU A 336 11.58 -4.90 -16.99
N VAL A 337 12.01 -5.34 -15.80
CA VAL A 337 12.25 -6.76 -15.53
C VAL A 337 10.95 -7.55 -15.63
N ILE A 338 9.87 -7.06 -15.01
CA ILE A 338 8.53 -7.68 -15.09
C ILE A 338 8.07 -7.77 -16.55
N ASN A 339 8.18 -6.70 -17.30
CA ASN A 339 7.82 -6.67 -18.74
C ASN A 339 8.59 -7.69 -19.57
N LYS A 340 9.91 -7.82 -19.30
CA LYS A 340 10.76 -8.78 -20.01
C LYS A 340 10.33 -10.21 -19.68
N CYS A 341 10.11 -10.54 -18.40
CA CYS A 341 9.69 -11.87 -17.98
C CYS A 341 8.27 -12.21 -18.47
N SER A 342 7.30 -11.34 -18.25
CA SER A 342 5.91 -11.55 -18.66
C SER A 342 5.71 -11.52 -20.17
N GLY A 343 6.65 -10.92 -20.90
CA GLY A 343 6.68 -10.87 -22.36
C GLY A 343 7.08 -12.19 -23.03
N GLN A 344 7.77 -13.07 -22.33
CA GLN A 344 8.23 -14.36 -22.86
C GLN A 344 7.07 -15.31 -23.19
N GLU A 345 7.33 -16.31 -24.03
CA GLU A 345 6.34 -17.35 -24.34
C GLU A 345 5.95 -18.11 -23.07
N ASN A 346 6.94 -18.51 -22.29
CA ASN A 346 6.77 -19.04 -20.94
C ASN A 346 7.33 -17.99 -19.97
N SER A 347 6.44 -17.35 -19.21
CA SER A 347 6.86 -16.38 -18.19
C SER A 347 7.66 -17.09 -17.08
N TYR A 348 8.76 -16.50 -16.66
CA TYR A 348 9.48 -16.96 -15.47
C TYR A 348 8.75 -16.61 -14.17
N ILE A 349 7.77 -15.69 -14.23
CA ILE A 349 6.97 -15.28 -13.08
C ILE A 349 5.80 -16.24 -12.94
N GLU A 350 5.80 -17.01 -11.86
CA GLU A 350 4.68 -17.88 -11.49
C GLU A 350 3.68 -17.12 -10.62
N PHE A 351 4.20 -16.36 -9.67
CA PHE A 351 3.44 -15.51 -8.77
C PHE A 351 4.21 -14.22 -8.55
N ILE A 352 3.51 -13.10 -8.46
CA ILE A 352 4.08 -11.80 -8.13
C ILE A 352 3.14 -11.06 -7.19
N HIS A 353 3.70 -10.35 -6.21
CA HIS A 353 3.00 -9.43 -5.34
C HIS A 353 3.82 -8.14 -5.18
N ASP A 354 3.18 -7.00 -5.06
CA ASP A 354 3.85 -5.75 -4.72
C ASP A 354 4.25 -5.72 -3.24
N VAL A 355 5.18 -4.87 -2.89
CA VAL A 355 5.57 -4.61 -1.51
C VAL A 355 5.05 -3.23 -1.13
N GLY A 356 3.88 -3.21 -0.52
CA GLY A 356 3.18 -2.01 -0.06
C GLY A 356 3.16 -1.91 1.46
N ALA A 357 1.97 -1.66 2.02
CA ALA A 357 1.76 -1.55 3.46
C ALA A 357 2.25 -2.80 4.22
N GLY A 358 2.98 -2.57 5.32
CA GLY A 358 3.60 -3.64 6.11
C GLY A 358 4.87 -4.24 5.50
N GLY A 359 5.29 -3.78 4.33
CA GLY A 359 6.53 -4.21 3.71
C GLY A 359 6.58 -5.72 3.41
N LEU A 360 7.76 -6.32 3.54
CA LEU A 360 7.94 -7.76 3.32
C LEU A 360 7.14 -8.60 4.30
N SER A 361 6.82 -8.07 5.49
CA SER A 361 6.05 -8.78 6.51
C SER A 361 4.59 -9.02 6.13
N ASN A 362 4.08 -8.33 5.13
CA ASN A 362 2.77 -8.56 4.53
C ASN A 362 2.87 -9.27 3.17
N ALA A 363 3.69 -8.76 2.26
CA ALA A 363 3.78 -9.26 0.89
C ALA A 363 4.20 -10.73 0.78
N ILE A 364 5.16 -11.18 1.60
CA ILE A 364 5.63 -12.57 1.54
C ILE A 364 4.62 -13.57 2.10
N PRO A 365 3.97 -13.34 3.26
CA PRO A 365 2.87 -14.17 3.72
C PRO A 365 1.69 -14.24 2.76
N GLU A 366 1.34 -13.14 2.10
CA GLU A 366 0.28 -13.15 1.08
C GLU A 366 0.63 -14.05 -0.10
N LEU A 367 1.86 -13.96 -0.59
CA LEU A 367 2.37 -14.84 -1.65
C LEU A 367 2.29 -16.33 -1.26
N ALA A 368 2.62 -16.68 -0.01
CA ALA A 368 2.61 -18.07 0.45
C ALA A 368 1.22 -18.61 0.77
N LYS A 369 0.33 -17.75 1.29
CA LYS A 369 -1.01 -18.11 1.76
C LYS A 369 -1.87 -18.74 0.67
N ASP A 370 -1.87 -18.19 -0.51
CA ASP A 370 -2.72 -18.64 -1.62
C ASP A 370 -2.35 -20.04 -2.11
N SER A 371 -1.12 -20.47 -1.83
CA SER A 371 -0.61 -21.81 -2.13
C SER A 371 -0.57 -22.75 -0.92
N VAL A 372 -1.05 -22.27 0.26
CA VAL A 372 -1.05 -23.04 1.53
C VAL A 372 0.36 -23.49 1.93
N LEU A 373 1.35 -22.65 1.68
CA LEU A 373 2.76 -22.91 1.97
C LEU A 373 3.26 -22.02 3.11
N GLY A 374 4.37 -22.43 3.74
CA GLY A 374 5.19 -21.61 4.61
C GLY A 374 6.41 -21.05 3.86
N VAL A 375 7.06 -20.06 4.45
CA VAL A 375 8.28 -19.47 3.90
C VAL A 375 9.37 -19.42 4.96
N TYR A 376 10.59 -19.79 4.57
CA TYR A 376 11.78 -19.60 5.40
C TYR A 376 12.60 -18.42 4.89
N ILE A 377 12.85 -17.45 5.77
CA ILE A 377 13.50 -16.19 5.42
C ILE A 377 14.67 -15.91 6.35
N GLN A 378 15.83 -15.57 5.79
CA GLN A 378 16.97 -15.05 6.53
C GLN A 378 17.00 -13.52 6.45
N LEU A 379 16.46 -12.83 7.47
CA LEU A 379 16.40 -11.37 7.50
C LEU A 379 17.77 -10.70 7.34
N SER A 380 18.82 -11.32 7.85
CA SER A 380 20.20 -10.82 7.72
C SER A 380 20.75 -10.79 6.28
N LYS A 381 20.06 -11.45 5.35
CA LYS A 381 20.42 -11.45 3.91
C LYS A 381 19.63 -10.41 3.10
N ILE A 382 18.64 -9.76 3.70
CA ILE A 382 17.89 -8.72 3.02
C ILE A 382 18.80 -7.48 2.90
N PRO A 383 19.07 -6.98 1.68
CA PRO A 383 19.83 -5.77 1.49
C PRO A 383 19.14 -4.61 2.21
N ASN A 384 19.91 -3.86 2.99
CA ASN A 384 19.42 -2.65 3.64
C ASN A 384 20.42 -1.50 3.46
N ALA A 385 19.89 -0.29 3.39
CA ALA A 385 20.67 0.93 3.22
C ALA A 385 21.20 1.48 4.56
N ASP A 386 20.59 1.08 5.67
CA ASP A 386 20.98 1.48 7.02
C ASP A 386 21.28 0.24 7.88
N LYS A 387 22.58 0.03 8.15
CA LYS A 387 23.04 -1.11 8.97
C LYS A 387 22.60 -1.06 10.43
N SER A 388 22.06 0.06 10.90
CA SER A 388 21.49 0.19 12.24
C SER A 388 20.11 -0.42 12.41
N MET A 389 19.44 -0.78 11.31
CA MET A 389 18.08 -1.32 11.34
C MET A 389 17.98 -2.60 12.17
N SER A 390 16.95 -2.66 13.02
CA SER A 390 16.55 -3.87 13.76
C SER A 390 15.88 -4.88 12.83
N PRO A 391 15.75 -6.16 13.25
CA PRO A 391 14.97 -7.16 12.51
C PRO A 391 13.53 -6.73 12.21
N ARG A 392 12.85 -6.06 13.16
CA ARG A 392 11.51 -5.50 12.97
C ARG A 392 11.50 -4.50 11.82
N GLU A 393 12.45 -3.57 11.81
CA GLU A 393 12.54 -2.52 10.79
C GLU A 393 12.90 -3.08 9.42
N ILE A 394 13.79 -4.08 9.33
CA ILE A 394 14.12 -4.78 8.08
C ILE A 394 12.89 -5.52 7.53
N TRP A 395 12.10 -6.12 8.41
CA TRP A 395 10.97 -6.95 8.03
C TRP A 395 9.72 -6.16 7.65
N SER A 396 9.45 -5.04 8.36
CA SER A 396 8.18 -4.33 8.29
C SER A 396 8.29 -2.91 7.72
N ASN A 397 9.46 -2.48 7.19
CA ASN A 397 9.54 -1.17 6.54
C ASN A 397 8.78 -1.17 5.22
N GLU A 398 8.18 -0.02 4.92
CA GLU A 398 7.43 0.19 3.69
C GLU A 398 8.28 0.93 2.64
N SER A 399 9.57 0.55 2.52
CA SER A 399 10.37 1.00 1.38
C SER A 399 9.67 0.56 0.12
N GLN A 400 9.27 1.52 -0.66
CA GLN A 400 8.51 1.34 -1.89
C GLN A 400 9.39 0.73 -2.98
N GLU A 401 8.85 0.60 -4.18
CA GLU A 401 9.58 0.17 -5.38
C GLU A 401 10.17 -1.24 -5.25
N ARG A 402 9.42 -2.12 -4.57
CA ARG A 402 9.78 -3.53 -4.43
C ARG A 402 8.61 -4.44 -4.80
N TYR A 403 8.98 -5.61 -5.32
CA TYR A 403 8.06 -6.72 -5.59
C TYR A 403 8.62 -8.00 -4.98
N VAL A 404 7.75 -8.92 -4.61
CA VAL A 404 8.11 -10.29 -4.28
C VAL A 404 7.59 -11.21 -5.38
N LEU A 405 8.46 -12.08 -5.87
CA LEU A 405 8.12 -13.03 -6.93
C LEU A 405 8.39 -14.44 -6.45
N ALA A 406 7.55 -15.38 -6.88
CA ALA A 406 7.89 -16.79 -6.82
C ALA A 406 8.28 -17.26 -8.23
N ILE A 407 9.44 -17.86 -8.31
CA ILE A 407 10.00 -18.39 -9.56
C ILE A 407 10.40 -19.86 -9.39
N HIS A 408 10.30 -20.62 -10.46
CA HIS A 408 10.80 -21.98 -10.47
C HIS A 408 12.33 -22.01 -10.33
N LYS A 409 12.86 -23.04 -9.71
CA LYS A 409 14.30 -23.13 -9.42
C LYS A 409 15.15 -23.50 -10.65
N GLU A 410 14.53 -24.10 -11.66
CA GLU A 410 15.21 -24.59 -12.89
C GLU A 410 15.12 -23.61 -14.04
#